data_8b8d9f367f2729589e4f1e21c752b095
#
_entry.id   8b8d9f367f2729589e4f1e21c752b095
#
_cell.length_a   1.000
_cell.length_b   1.000
_cell.length_c   1.000
_cell.angle_alpha   90.00
_cell.angle_beta   90.00
_cell.angle_gamma   90.00
#
_symmetry.space_group_name_H-M   'P 1'
#
loop_
_entity.id
_entity.type
_entity.pdbx_description
1 polymer ?
#
loop_
_entity_poly.entity_id
_entity_poly.type
_entity_poly.pdbx_seq_one_letter_code
_entity_poly.pdbx_strand_id
1 'polypeptide(L)'
;MQLLGYETGALAFSTQAESGEHERWADEEPKPEHSKSLTGARGSAYSRDPGSMIPAILEKMRPRWGLAASLFLLVLDGSGVGRAAEPNMIGQYRARRIALRKSLDDGITVLFGHREEDGDLRTGFFQESNFYYLTGWQEPGAILLLAPLPDDSHAPGYAARAKLPREILFLPERNPEREKWTGRKIGPEDDNVGKVTGFETVMPAEKFETELHDMLQAYARIYTLTEQSAAARLKLLEPLREISNAASAIAKLRMSKSSEEIALIQRATDVTLDGHRAAWQRAAPGLYEYQIAATMTEIFAESGCERNAYSPIVGSGPNSVYLHYSRNSRRMDAGEVLLMDVAAECSGYASDITRTIPVGGKFTARQKEIYEIVLGAQNAAIAAVKPGMTLSKSAPNSLYKVAYDYINSHGKDLHGERLGKYFTHGLGHHVGLDVHDASDPSAPLEAGMVITVEPGIYIPEENIGVRIEDVVLVTGQGAKVLSAGLPRDPGEIEKLLGTAAPARH
;
A
#
# COMPACT_ATOMS: atom_id res chain seq x y z
N MET A 1 5.42 -56.05 9.34
CA MET A 1 4.30 -56.43 8.50
C MET A 1 3.38 -55.23 8.35
N GLN A 2 3.18 -54.84 7.10
CA GLN A 2 2.35 -53.79 6.50
C GLN A 2 2.81 -52.32 6.61
N LEU A 3 3.47 -51.96 5.50
CA LEU A 3 3.64 -50.63 4.93
C LEU A 3 2.28 -50.06 4.48
N LEU A 4 2.02 -48.80 4.72
CA LEU A 4 1.06 -48.02 3.97
C LEU A 4 1.79 -46.74 3.52
N GLY A 5 1.94 -46.62 2.20
CA GLY A 5 2.57 -45.56 1.49
C GLY A 5 1.68 -44.32 1.41
N TYR A 6 2.31 -43.15 1.42
CA TYR A 6 1.72 -41.87 1.01
C TYR A 6 2.20 -41.54 -0.41
N GLU A 7 1.26 -41.54 -1.34
CA GLU A 7 1.47 -41.07 -2.71
C GLU A 7 1.54 -39.54 -2.73
N THR A 8 2.65 -39.02 -3.23
CA THR A 8 2.84 -37.64 -3.62
C THR A 8 2.26 -37.43 -5.01
N GLY A 9 1.11 -36.78 -5.11
CA GLY A 9 0.52 -36.34 -6.37
C GLY A 9 1.17 -35.06 -6.88
N ALA A 10 2.14 -35.19 -7.78
CA ALA A 10 2.64 -34.08 -8.58
C ALA A 10 1.70 -33.84 -9.76
N LEU A 11 1.04 -32.69 -9.81
CA LEU A 11 0.29 -32.23 -10.98
C LEU A 11 1.28 -31.60 -11.98
N ALA A 12 1.58 -32.39 -13.02
CA ALA A 12 2.29 -31.93 -14.21
C ALA A 12 1.29 -31.17 -15.12
N PHE A 13 1.55 -29.90 -15.41
CA PHE A 13 0.89 -29.20 -16.51
C PHE A 13 1.55 -29.58 -17.82
N SER A 14 0.82 -30.30 -18.65
CA SER A 14 1.21 -30.61 -20.04
C SER A 14 0.88 -29.39 -20.91
N THR A 15 1.90 -28.81 -21.54
CA THR A 15 1.77 -27.88 -22.66
C THR A 15 1.41 -28.70 -23.92
N GLN A 16 0.16 -28.61 -24.39
CA GLN A 16 -0.19 -28.94 -25.77
C GLN A 16 -0.05 -27.65 -26.60
N ALA A 17 0.88 -27.70 -27.57
CA ALA A 17 0.97 -26.75 -28.64
C ALA A 17 -0.07 -27.15 -29.72
N GLU A 18 -1.07 -26.32 -29.92
CA GLU A 18 -1.89 -26.40 -31.13
C GLU A 18 -1.39 -25.35 -32.14
N SER A 19 -0.98 -25.90 -33.29
CA SER A 19 -0.65 -25.15 -34.51
C SER A 19 -1.94 -24.68 -35.19
N GLY A 20 -2.11 -23.39 -35.38
CA GLY A 20 -3.23 -22.80 -36.09
C GLY A 20 -2.83 -21.50 -36.78
N GLU A 21 -2.59 -21.59 -38.07
CA GLU A 21 -2.72 -20.64 -39.17
C GLU A 21 -2.40 -19.14 -38.96
N HIS A 22 -1.29 -18.74 -39.56
CA HIS A 22 -0.92 -17.36 -39.88
C HIS A 22 -1.84 -16.77 -40.96
N GLU A 23 -2.72 -15.87 -40.60
CA GLU A 23 -3.20 -14.85 -41.52
C GLU A 23 -2.29 -13.64 -41.51
N ARG A 24 -1.65 -13.38 -42.64
CA ARG A 24 -0.84 -12.19 -42.91
C ARG A 24 -1.79 -11.04 -43.20
N TRP A 25 -1.72 -10.00 -42.42
CA TRP A 25 -2.21 -8.67 -42.81
C TRP A 25 -1.03 -7.86 -43.35
N ALA A 26 -1.12 -7.46 -44.61
CA ALA A 26 -0.12 -6.66 -45.32
C ALA A 26 -0.18 -5.21 -44.87
N ASP A 27 1.02 -4.65 -44.63
CA ASP A 27 1.26 -3.23 -44.41
C ASP A 27 0.87 -2.41 -45.67
N GLU A 28 -0.07 -1.49 -45.53
CA GLU A 28 -0.24 -0.37 -46.46
C GLU A 28 0.06 0.93 -45.70
N GLU A 29 1.23 1.52 -46.04
CA GLU A 29 1.55 2.90 -45.69
C GLU A 29 0.78 3.86 -46.57
N PRO A 30 0.15 4.94 -46.05
CA PRO A 30 -0.35 6.03 -46.89
C PRO A 30 0.78 6.99 -47.25
N LYS A 31 0.92 7.21 -48.57
CA LYS A 31 1.82 8.21 -49.18
C LYS A 31 1.39 9.64 -48.86
N PRO A 32 2.32 10.59 -48.75
CA PRO A 32 2.00 11.99 -48.46
C PRO A 32 1.50 12.73 -49.71
N GLU A 33 0.37 13.40 -49.59
CA GLU A 33 -0.10 14.33 -50.60
C GLU A 33 0.56 15.71 -50.49
N HIS A 34 0.80 16.26 -51.69
CA HIS A 34 1.54 17.46 -52.04
C HIS A 34 1.09 18.75 -51.35
N SER A 35 2.06 19.51 -50.88
CA SER A 35 2.01 20.92 -50.54
C SER A 35 1.64 21.77 -51.76
N LYS A 36 0.67 22.67 -51.62
CA LYS A 36 0.55 23.85 -52.48
C LYS A 36 0.91 25.09 -51.69
N SER A 37 1.97 25.73 -52.15
CA SER A 37 2.41 27.06 -51.74
C SER A 37 1.40 28.13 -52.17
N LEU A 38 1.10 29.06 -51.28
CA LEU A 38 0.60 30.39 -51.66
C LEU A 38 1.46 31.43 -50.92
N THR A 39 2.24 32.09 -51.74
CA THR A 39 3.00 33.31 -51.44
C THR A 39 2.07 34.52 -51.45
N GLY A 40 2.31 35.46 -50.54
CA GLY A 40 2.10 36.87 -50.87
C GLY A 40 1.38 37.72 -49.80
N ALA A 41 2.10 38.64 -49.29
CA ALA A 41 1.92 40.07 -49.05
C ALA A 41 2.15 40.52 -47.61
N ARG A 42 3.31 41.14 -47.41
CA ARG A 42 3.62 42.50 -46.90
C ARG A 42 2.61 43.05 -45.88
N GLY A 43 2.96 43.29 -44.57
CA GLY A 43 3.88 44.31 -44.16
C GLY A 43 3.15 45.37 -43.37
N SER A 44 3.42 45.55 -42.13
CA SER A 44 3.65 46.88 -41.55
C SER A 44 4.00 46.75 -40.04
N ALA A 45 5.10 47.36 -39.69
CA ALA A 45 5.60 47.57 -38.37
C ALA A 45 4.77 48.63 -37.66
N TYR A 46 4.49 48.41 -36.36
CA TYR A 46 4.26 49.50 -35.40
C TYR A 46 4.89 49.17 -34.09
N SER A 47 5.99 49.82 -33.82
CA SER A 47 6.55 50.01 -32.48
C SER A 47 5.68 51.02 -31.74
N ARG A 48 5.34 50.73 -30.49
CA ARG A 48 5.10 51.76 -29.45
C ARG A 48 5.37 51.18 -28.04
N ASP A 49 6.17 51.96 -27.36
CA ASP A 49 6.68 51.92 -26.00
C ASP A 49 5.55 51.92 -24.93
N PRO A 50 5.74 51.31 -23.74
CA PRO A 50 4.77 51.35 -22.67
C PRO A 50 5.06 52.52 -21.71
N GLY A 51 4.20 53.48 -21.67
CA GLY A 51 4.18 54.54 -20.71
C GLY A 51 2.83 54.75 -20.06
N SER A 52 2.80 54.57 -18.74
CA SER A 52 1.92 55.20 -17.77
C SER A 52 0.40 55.20 -17.99
N MET A 53 -0.31 54.53 -17.08
CA MET A 53 -1.43 55.09 -16.31
C MET A 53 -1.99 54.08 -15.31
N ILE A 54 -1.69 54.30 -14.03
CA ILE A 54 -2.47 53.77 -12.93
C ILE A 54 -3.34 54.93 -12.43
N PRO A 55 -4.64 54.76 -12.27
CA PRO A 55 -5.41 55.57 -11.36
C PRO A 55 -5.74 54.82 -10.08
N ALA A 56 -5.43 55.44 -8.98
CA ALA A 56 -5.76 55.09 -7.64
C ALA A 56 -7.25 54.85 -7.38
N ILE A 57 -7.58 53.64 -6.86
CA ILE A 57 -8.74 53.40 -5.99
C ILE A 57 -8.32 52.35 -4.97
N LEU A 58 -7.74 52.82 -3.89
CA LEU A 58 -7.53 52.06 -2.64
C LEU A 58 -7.46 53.01 -1.49
N GLU A 59 -8.63 53.52 -1.10
CA GLU A 59 -8.77 54.13 0.20
C GLU A 59 -10.18 53.85 0.73
N LYS A 60 -10.21 53.21 1.91
CA LYS A 60 -11.33 52.93 2.80
C LYS A 60 -11.77 51.45 2.83
N MET A 61 -11.06 50.70 3.68
CA MET A 61 -11.71 49.84 4.70
C MET A 61 -10.61 49.27 5.62
N ARG A 62 -10.42 49.86 6.79
CA ARG A 62 -9.73 49.25 7.92
C ARG A 62 -10.77 48.65 8.86
N PRO A 63 -10.67 47.41 9.27
CA PRO A 63 -11.09 47.01 10.61
C PRO A 63 -9.87 46.84 11.52
N ARG A 64 -9.97 47.40 12.68
CA ARG A 64 -9.08 47.20 13.83
C ARG A 64 -9.26 45.78 14.36
N TRP A 65 -8.19 45.01 14.38
CA TRP A 65 -8.00 43.90 15.34
C TRP A 65 -6.57 43.93 15.84
N GLY A 66 -6.46 43.88 17.18
CA GLY A 66 -5.21 44.10 17.88
C GLY A 66 -4.31 42.84 17.86
N LEU A 67 -3.07 43.18 18.14
CA LEU A 67 -1.88 42.37 18.34
C LEU A 67 -2.10 41.02 19.01
N ALA A 68 -1.61 39.95 18.30
CA ALA A 68 -0.80 38.89 18.87
C ALA A 68 0.03 38.32 17.70
N ALA A 69 1.18 38.95 17.44
CA ALA A 69 2.17 38.43 16.49
C ALA A 69 3.03 37.41 17.23
N SER A 70 2.69 36.14 17.12
CA SER A 70 3.65 35.05 17.35
C SER A 70 4.34 34.76 16.03
N LEU A 71 5.60 35.18 15.97
CA LEU A 71 6.52 34.99 14.86
C LEU A 71 6.85 33.51 14.74
N PHE A 72 6.11 32.77 13.90
CA PHE A 72 6.56 31.48 13.38
C PHE A 72 7.38 31.77 12.12
N LEU A 73 8.70 31.83 12.28
CA LEU A 73 9.63 31.72 11.17
C LEU A 73 9.56 30.27 10.67
N LEU A 74 8.70 30.00 9.69
CA LEU A 74 8.83 28.84 8.81
C LEU A 74 10.02 29.13 7.88
N VAL A 75 11.18 28.60 8.24
CA VAL A 75 12.28 28.42 7.29
C VAL A 75 11.80 27.36 6.30
N LEU A 76 11.36 27.81 5.13
CA LEU A 76 11.22 26.95 3.96
C LEU A 76 12.62 26.56 3.50
N ASP A 77 13.17 25.51 4.08
CA ASP A 77 14.34 24.83 3.55
C ASP A 77 13.92 24.08 2.29
N GLY A 78 14.07 24.76 1.14
CA GLY A 78 13.81 24.20 -0.19
C GLY A 78 14.93 23.26 -0.66
N SER A 79 15.43 22.40 0.21
CA SER A 79 16.32 21.30 -0.16
C SER A 79 15.50 20.00 -0.15
N GLY A 80 15.26 19.42 -1.32
CA GLY A 80 14.75 18.05 -1.46
C GLY A 80 15.77 17.03 -0.93
N VAL A 81 16.08 17.14 0.36
CA VAL A 81 16.84 16.13 1.09
C VAL A 81 15.90 14.97 1.34
N GLY A 82 16.29 13.77 0.97
CA GLY A 82 15.57 12.54 1.27
C GLY A 82 14.99 12.59 2.67
N ARG A 83 13.72 12.23 2.79
CA ARG A 83 12.96 12.36 4.05
C ARG A 83 13.67 11.55 5.12
N ALA A 84 14.46 12.20 5.97
CA ALA A 84 15.11 11.54 7.08
C ALA A 84 14.04 10.87 7.95
N ALA A 85 14.31 9.63 8.39
CA ALA A 85 13.42 8.93 9.32
C ALA A 85 13.09 9.83 10.51
N GLU A 86 11.82 9.93 10.88
CA GLU A 86 11.43 10.74 12.04
C GLU A 86 12.19 10.25 13.28
N PRO A 87 12.70 11.12 14.15
CA PRO A 87 13.57 10.74 15.28
C PRO A 87 13.02 9.62 16.16
N ASN A 88 11.70 9.58 16.33
CA ASN A 88 11.00 8.54 17.11
C ASN A 88 11.02 7.16 16.41
N MET A 89 11.12 7.09 15.09
CA MET A 89 11.14 5.83 14.34
C MET A 89 12.52 5.17 14.31
N ILE A 90 13.61 5.88 14.45
CA ILE A 90 14.98 5.32 14.48
C ILE A 90 15.12 4.24 15.57
N GLY A 91 14.58 4.50 16.76
CA GLY A 91 14.56 3.54 17.85
C GLY A 91 13.75 2.29 17.51
N GLN A 92 12.63 2.44 16.80
CA GLN A 92 11.78 1.33 16.36
C GLN A 92 12.50 0.47 15.33
N TYR A 93 13.11 1.06 14.31
CA TYR A 93 13.89 0.33 13.30
C TYR A 93 15.02 -0.48 13.95
N ARG A 94 15.75 0.11 14.91
CA ARG A 94 16.78 -0.59 15.66
C ARG A 94 16.22 -1.75 16.50
N ALA A 95 15.08 -1.56 17.17
CA ALA A 95 14.42 -2.62 17.94
C ALA A 95 14.01 -3.80 17.05
N ARG A 96 13.48 -3.52 15.85
CA ARG A 96 13.11 -4.54 14.85
C ARG A 96 14.33 -5.33 14.37
N ARG A 97 15.44 -4.65 14.07
CA ARG A 97 16.70 -5.33 13.70
C ARG A 97 17.22 -6.23 14.83
N ILE A 98 17.16 -5.76 16.07
CA ILE A 98 17.52 -6.57 17.25
C ILE A 98 16.62 -7.80 17.38
N ALA A 99 15.31 -7.65 17.19
CA ALA A 99 14.36 -8.75 17.25
C ALA A 99 14.60 -9.79 16.13
N LEU A 100 14.85 -9.33 14.89
CA LEU A 100 15.18 -10.21 13.77
C LEU A 100 16.46 -10.99 14.02
N ARG A 101 17.52 -10.34 14.49
CA ARG A 101 18.82 -10.95 14.83
C ARG A 101 18.74 -11.99 15.93
N LYS A 102 17.73 -11.90 16.82
CA LYS A 102 17.44 -12.92 17.83
C LYS A 102 16.75 -14.15 17.26
N SER A 103 15.93 -13.95 16.22
CA SER A 103 15.15 -15.03 15.59
C SER A 103 15.95 -15.79 14.53
N LEU A 104 17.03 -15.20 14.01
CA LEU A 104 17.93 -15.75 12.99
C LEU A 104 19.36 -15.80 13.55
N ASP A 105 19.57 -16.65 14.54
CA ASP A 105 20.77 -16.66 15.39
C ASP A 105 21.93 -17.47 14.82
N ASP A 106 21.71 -18.28 13.78
CA ASP A 106 22.71 -19.17 13.17
C ASP A 106 23.34 -18.65 11.87
N GLY A 107 22.96 -17.46 11.39
CA GLY A 107 23.44 -16.89 10.15
C GLY A 107 23.34 -15.37 10.06
N ILE A 108 23.99 -14.79 9.06
CA ILE A 108 23.87 -13.36 8.76
C ILE A 108 22.62 -13.09 7.92
N THR A 109 22.02 -11.92 8.09
CA THR A 109 20.90 -11.48 7.25
C THR A 109 21.39 -10.41 6.29
N VAL A 110 21.13 -10.58 4.99
CA VAL A 110 21.43 -9.61 3.94
C VAL A 110 20.14 -9.26 3.21
N LEU A 111 19.78 -7.98 3.21
CA LEU A 111 18.67 -7.46 2.43
C LEU A 111 19.14 -6.39 1.47
N PHE A 112 18.64 -6.41 0.25
CA PHE A 112 18.86 -5.38 -0.76
C PHE A 112 17.65 -4.48 -0.82
N GLY A 113 17.86 -3.17 -0.69
CA GLY A 113 16.87 -2.19 -1.04
C GLY A 113 16.65 -2.17 -2.56
N HIS A 114 15.51 -1.67 -3.01
CA HIS A 114 15.25 -1.41 -4.42
C HIS A 114 16.31 -0.49 -5.00
N ARG A 115 16.65 -0.68 -6.27
CA ARG A 115 17.52 0.20 -7.03
C ARG A 115 16.70 1.23 -7.79
N GLU A 116 17.35 2.24 -8.33
CA GLU A 116 16.68 3.31 -9.07
C GLU A 116 15.94 2.78 -10.30
N GLU A 117 16.46 1.72 -10.93
CA GLU A 117 15.84 1.05 -12.07
C GLU A 117 14.57 0.29 -11.71
N ASP A 118 14.36 -0.01 -10.43
CA ASP A 118 13.15 -0.68 -9.92
C ASP A 118 12.00 0.33 -9.76
N GLY A 119 12.27 1.64 -9.85
CA GLY A 119 11.25 2.70 -9.80
C GLY A 119 10.49 2.87 -11.13
N ASP A 120 9.18 3.11 -11.05
CA ASP A 120 8.37 3.49 -12.21
C ASP A 120 8.39 5.02 -12.36
N LEU A 121 8.77 5.52 -13.53
CA LEU A 121 8.75 6.97 -13.84
C LEU A 121 7.38 7.63 -13.62
N ARG A 122 6.31 6.85 -13.66
CA ARG A 122 4.93 7.36 -13.46
C ARG A 122 4.55 7.48 -11.98
N THR A 123 5.13 6.66 -11.11
CA THR A 123 4.79 6.58 -9.69
C THR A 123 5.94 6.99 -8.77
N GLY A 124 7.15 7.13 -9.32
CA GLY A 124 8.36 7.41 -8.56
C GLY A 124 9.00 6.16 -7.94
N PHE A 125 9.98 6.40 -7.07
CA PHE A 125 10.71 5.35 -6.36
C PHE A 125 10.02 5.03 -5.03
N PHE A 126 9.79 3.75 -4.78
CA PHE A 126 9.34 3.22 -3.50
C PHE A 126 10.27 2.10 -3.04
N GLN A 127 10.62 2.13 -1.78
CA GLN A 127 11.54 1.16 -1.19
C GLN A 127 10.84 -0.19 -0.99
N GLU A 128 11.62 -1.29 -1.00
CA GLU A 128 11.16 -2.62 -0.63
C GLU A 128 10.68 -2.62 0.83
N SER A 129 9.48 -3.11 1.08
CA SER A 129 8.79 -2.95 2.36
C SER A 129 9.53 -3.58 3.56
N ASN A 130 10.14 -4.76 3.40
CA ASN A 130 10.89 -5.40 4.49
C ASN A 130 12.21 -4.69 4.76
N PHE A 131 12.86 -4.18 3.72
CA PHE A 131 14.05 -3.34 3.86
C PHE A 131 13.70 -2.05 4.60
N TYR A 132 12.64 -1.36 4.18
CA TYR A 132 12.16 -0.15 4.84
C TYR A 132 11.76 -0.43 6.29
N TYR A 133 11.04 -1.52 6.57
CA TYR A 133 10.62 -1.92 7.92
C TYR A 133 11.79 -2.00 8.91
N LEU A 134 12.95 -2.45 8.44
CA LEU A 134 14.14 -2.65 9.27
C LEU A 134 15.07 -1.42 9.31
N THR A 135 15.01 -0.55 8.29
CA THR A 135 15.99 0.54 8.15
C THR A 135 15.38 1.94 8.23
N GLY A 136 14.14 2.10 7.80
CA GLY A 136 13.52 3.41 7.55
C GLY A 136 14.13 4.15 6.36
N TRP A 137 15.01 3.51 5.57
CA TRP A 137 15.72 4.15 4.48
C TRP A 137 14.94 4.09 3.18
N GLN A 138 14.70 5.25 2.57
CA GLN A 138 13.87 5.40 1.38
C GLN A 138 14.66 5.68 0.09
N GLU A 139 15.99 5.83 0.17
CA GLU A 139 16.79 6.06 -1.03
C GLU A 139 17.20 4.74 -1.71
N PRO A 140 17.36 4.73 -3.04
CA PRO A 140 17.68 3.53 -3.80
C PRO A 140 19.09 2.99 -3.56
N GLY A 141 19.28 1.69 -3.78
CA GLY A 141 20.59 1.04 -3.90
C GLY A 141 21.28 0.69 -2.58
N ALA A 142 20.62 0.91 -1.44
CA ALA A 142 21.18 0.55 -0.14
C ALA A 142 21.16 -0.97 0.10
N ILE A 143 22.09 -1.47 0.95
CA ILE A 143 22.18 -2.87 1.35
C ILE A 143 22.25 -2.93 2.88
N LEU A 144 21.50 -3.82 3.49
CA LEU A 144 21.53 -4.10 4.93
C LEU A 144 22.23 -5.42 5.19
N LEU A 145 23.19 -5.42 6.10
CA LEU A 145 23.83 -6.62 6.61
C LEU A 145 23.73 -6.65 8.13
N LEU A 146 23.16 -7.75 8.65
CA LEU A 146 22.97 -7.97 10.09
C LEU A 146 23.68 -9.26 10.50
N ALA A 147 24.55 -9.20 11.51
CA ALA A 147 25.05 -10.38 12.19
C ALA A 147 24.11 -10.80 13.32
N PRO A 148 24.02 -12.07 13.68
CA PRO A 148 23.31 -12.53 14.87
C PRO A 148 23.73 -11.78 16.13
N LEU A 149 22.89 -11.79 17.16
CA LEU A 149 23.35 -11.33 18.48
C LEU A 149 24.48 -12.25 18.96
N PRO A 150 25.43 -11.71 19.74
CA PRO A 150 26.48 -12.58 20.25
C PRO A 150 25.88 -13.72 21.06
N ASP A 151 26.41 -14.90 20.80
CA ASP A 151 26.17 -16.08 21.58
C ASP A 151 26.68 -15.91 23.02
N ASP A 152 26.47 -16.92 23.82
CA ASP A 152 27.15 -17.05 25.10
C ASP A 152 28.66 -16.81 24.89
N SER A 153 29.26 -16.00 25.79
CA SER A 153 30.70 -15.67 25.76
C SER A 153 31.61 -16.91 25.78
N HIS A 154 31.08 -18.08 26.09
CA HIS A 154 31.76 -19.36 26.08
C HIS A 154 31.60 -20.14 24.76
N ALA A 155 30.79 -19.68 23.84
CA ALA A 155 30.57 -20.37 22.55
C ALA A 155 31.83 -20.37 21.69
N PRO A 156 32.14 -21.48 20.98
CA PRO A 156 33.28 -21.55 20.07
C PRO A 156 33.23 -20.40 19.04
N GLY A 157 34.36 -19.71 18.85
CA GLY A 157 34.47 -18.60 17.91
C GLY A 157 33.91 -17.25 18.40
N TYR A 158 33.38 -17.15 19.62
CA TYR A 158 32.83 -15.90 20.17
C TYR A 158 33.79 -14.72 20.05
N ALA A 159 35.07 -14.90 20.40
CA ALA A 159 36.06 -13.82 20.36
C ALA A 159 36.28 -13.23 18.94
N ALA A 160 36.13 -14.03 17.90
CA ALA A 160 36.19 -13.58 16.52
C ALA A 160 34.90 -12.83 16.14
N ARG A 161 33.73 -13.43 16.44
CA ARG A 161 32.41 -12.81 16.15
C ARG A 161 32.17 -11.51 16.93
N ALA A 162 32.66 -11.41 18.15
CA ALA A 162 32.51 -10.21 18.98
C ALA A 162 33.22 -8.97 18.43
N LYS A 163 34.19 -9.16 17.54
CA LYS A 163 34.96 -8.07 16.89
C LYS A 163 34.29 -7.57 15.59
N LEU A 164 33.35 -8.33 15.02
CA LEU A 164 32.68 -7.96 13.78
C LEU A 164 31.62 -6.90 14.03
N PRO A 165 31.38 -5.98 13.08
CA PRO A 165 30.24 -5.09 13.11
C PRO A 165 28.95 -5.91 13.22
N ARG A 166 28.01 -5.45 14.03
CA ARG A 166 26.75 -6.18 14.27
C ARG A 166 25.67 -5.87 13.26
N GLU A 167 25.69 -4.67 12.76
CA GLU A 167 24.80 -4.17 11.71
C GLU A 167 25.53 -3.14 10.88
N ILE A 168 25.44 -3.30 9.56
CA ILE A 168 26.04 -2.38 8.58
C ILE A 168 24.96 -1.98 7.61
N LEU A 169 24.83 -0.68 7.37
CA LEU A 169 24.10 -0.13 6.25
C LEU A 169 25.09 0.31 5.20
N PHE A 170 25.00 -0.28 4.01
CA PHE A 170 25.80 0.15 2.86
C PHE A 170 24.96 1.12 2.03
N LEU A 171 25.54 2.26 1.71
CA LEU A 171 24.93 3.29 0.88
C LEU A 171 25.76 3.49 -0.38
N PRO A 172 25.14 3.76 -1.53
CA PRO A 172 25.86 4.25 -2.71
C PRO A 172 26.61 5.53 -2.38
N GLU A 173 27.83 5.67 -2.97
CA GLU A 173 28.54 6.94 -2.95
C GLU A 173 27.72 8.01 -3.68
N ARG A 174 27.85 9.26 -3.23
CA ARG A 174 27.18 10.38 -3.87
C ARG A 174 27.69 10.60 -5.29
N ASN A 175 26.77 10.90 -6.20
CA ASN A 175 27.08 11.26 -7.57
C ASN A 175 26.56 12.67 -7.88
N PRO A 176 27.40 13.72 -7.83
CA PRO A 176 26.97 15.10 -8.04
C PRO A 176 26.34 15.36 -9.42
N GLU A 177 26.69 14.59 -10.45
CA GLU A 177 26.07 14.71 -11.79
C GLU A 177 24.61 14.20 -11.77
N ARG A 178 24.35 13.07 -11.09
CA ARG A 178 22.99 12.56 -10.89
C ARG A 178 22.15 13.44 -9.96
N GLU A 179 22.78 14.01 -8.92
CA GLU A 179 22.11 14.91 -7.99
C GLU A 179 21.53 16.19 -8.64
N LYS A 180 22.01 16.57 -9.82
CA LYS A 180 21.39 17.63 -10.62
C LYS A 180 19.97 17.27 -11.07
N TRP A 181 19.64 16.00 -11.17
CA TRP A 181 18.32 15.49 -11.60
C TRP A 181 17.45 15.05 -10.45
N THR A 182 18.03 14.48 -9.41
CA THR A 182 17.29 13.81 -8.32
C THR A 182 17.33 14.57 -6.99
N GLY A 183 18.03 15.70 -6.94
CA GLY A 183 18.34 16.38 -5.70
C GLY A 183 19.52 15.75 -4.94
N ARG A 184 20.00 16.43 -3.91
CA ARG A 184 21.11 15.94 -3.08
C ARG A 184 20.70 14.65 -2.36
N LYS A 185 21.57 13.66 -2.39
CA LYS A 185 21.47 12.39 -1.66
C LYS A 185 22.36 12.40 -0.41
N ILE A 186 22.07 11.52 0.53
CA ILE A 186 22.95 11.26 1.66
C ILE A 186 23.84 10.07 1.29
N GLY A 187 25.15 10.26 1.40
CA GLY A 187 26.15 9.24 1.15
C GLY A 187 26.83 8.76 2.43
N PRO A 188 27.62 7.69 2.33
CA PRO A 188 28.35 7.14 3.48
C PRO A 188 29.41 8.10 4.04
N GLU A 189 29.83 9.10 3.26
CA GLU A 189 30.81 10.13 3.61
C GLU A 189 30.24 11.34 4.37
N ASP A 190 28.92 11.44 4.49
CA ASP A 190 28.29 12.58 5.20
C ASP A 190 28.49 12.45 6.73
N ASP A 191 29.01 13.51 7.38
CA ASP A 191 29.35 13.53 8.81
C ASP A 191 28.21 13.14 9.75
N ASN A 192 26.97 13.36 9.33
CA ASN A 192 25.77 13.09 10.12
C ASN A 192 25.05 11.78 9.74
N VAL A 193 25.64 10.96 8.83
CA VAL A 193 24.98 9.78 8.28
C VAL A 193 24.50 8.80 9.34
N GLY A 194 25.30 8.54 10.37
CA GLY A 194 24.92 7.66 11.48
C GLY A 194 23.71 8.20 12.27
N LYS A 195 23.62 9.53 12.45
CA LYS A 195 22.48 10.17 13.12
C LYS A 195 21.20 10.08 12.28
N VAL A 196 21.33 10.25 10.97
CA VAL A 196 20.18 10.23 10.03
C VAL A 196 19.68 8.81 9.83
N THR A 197 20.57 7.83 9.68
CA THR A 197 20.22 6.44 9.42
C THR A 197 19.91 5.64 10.69
N GLY A 198 20.44 6.06 11.84
CA GLY A 198 20.36 5.31 13.10
C GLY A 198 21.27 4.07 13.14
N PHE A 199 22.26 3.99 12.24
CA PHE A 199 23.27 2.93 12.20
C PHE A 199 24.58 3.43 12.80
N GLU A 200 25.23 2.58 13.59
CA GLU A 200 26.58 2.86 14.11
C GLU A 200 27.64 2.66 13.04
N THR A 201 27.39 1.76 12.07
CA THR A 201 28.29 1.47 10.96
C THR A 201 27.57 1.72 9.64
N VAL A 202 28.02 2.72 8.89
CA VAL A 202 27.59 3.00 7.52
C VAL A 202 28.81 2.95 6.63
N MET A 203 28.73 2.25 5.50
CA MET A 203 29.85 2.04 4.59
C MET A 203 29.43 2.30 3.13
N PRO A 204 30.41 2.60 2.23
CA PRO A 204 30.15 2.61 0.79
C PRO A 204 29.68 1.24 0.29
N ALA A 205 28.72 1.24 -0.66
CA ALA A 205 28.14 0.02 -1.22
C ALA A 205 29.21 -0.91 -1.88
N GLU A 206 30.28 -0.33 -2.37
CA GLU A 206 31.43 -1.04 -2.97
C GLU A 206 32.17 -1.93 -1.96
N LYS A 207 32.02 -1.65 -0.66
CA LYS A 207 32.61 -2.48 0.42
C LYS A 207 31.81 -3.73 0.75
N PHE A 208 30.57 -3.82 0.25
CA PHE A 208 29.65 -4.90 0.62
C PHE A 208 30.23 -6.29 0.40
N GLU A 209 30.85 -6.57 -0.74
CA GLU A 209 31.36 -7.91 -1.07
C GLU A 209 32.52 -8.32 -0.16
N THR A 210 33.40 -7.38 0.18
CA THR A 210 34.51 -7.62 1.11
C THR A 210 33.99 -7.91 2.53
N GLU A 211 33.11 -7.05 3.04
CA GLU A 211 32.53 -7.22 4.38
C GLU A 211 31.67 -8.48 4.49
N LEU A 212 30.92 -8.83 3.43
CA LEU A 212 30.17 -10.08 3.35
C LEU A 212 31.11 -11.28 3.48
N HIS A 213 32.20 -11.30 2.69
CA HIS A 213 33.20 -12.37 2.71
C HIS A 213 33.83 -12.52 4.10
N ASP A 214 34.22 -11.40 4.72
CA ASP A 214 34.85 -11.40 6.05
C ASP A 214 33.91 -11.93 7.12
N MET A 215 32.62 -11.51 7.07
CA MET A 215 31.60 -12.03 7.98
C MET A 215 31.35 -13.53 7.81
N LEU A 216 31.43 -14.04 6.60
CA LEU A 216 31.23 -15.46 6.31
C LEU A 216 32.40 -16.36 6.76
N GLN A 217 33.51 -15.81 7.23
CA GLN A 217 34.53 -16.57 7.95
C GLN A 217 34.03 -17.02 9.33
N ALA A 218 33.07 -16.28 9.90
CA ALA A 218 32.50 -16.55 11.23
C ALA A 218 31.10 -17.17 11.21
N TYR A 219 30.39 -17.07 10.09
CA TYR A 219 29.01 -17.56 9.92
C TYR A 219 28.90 -18.41 8.64
N ALA A 220 28.12 -19.49 8.72
CA ALA A 220 27.99 -20.43 7.60
C ALA A 220 26.78 -20.14 6.68
N ARG A 221 25.74 -19.50 7.21
CA ARG A 221 24.44 -19.33 6.55
C ARG A 221 24.16 -17.86 6.25
N ILE A 222 23.46 -17.62 5.14
CA ILE A 222 22.93 -16.30 4.76
C ILE A 222 21.42 -16.36 4.70
N TYR A 223 20.75 -15.44 5.40
CA TYR A 223 19.32 -15.20 5.28
C TYR A 223 19.07 -14.02 4.34
N THR A 224 18.10 -14.16 3.42
CA THR A 224 17.68 -13.09 2.52
C THR A 224 16.21 -13.30 2.09
N LEU A 225 15.67 -12.39 1.29
CA LEU A 225 14.37 -12.58 0.64
C LEU A 225 14.58 -13.40 -0.64
N THR A 226 14.25 -14.69 -0.60
CA THR A 226 14.58 -15.63 -1.69
C THR A 226 13.71 -15.48 -2.93
N GLU A 227 12.56 -14.84 -2.82
CA GLU A 227 11.66 -14.53 -3.95
C GLU A 227 12.16 -13.40 -4.85
N GLN A 228 13.19 -12.69 -4.42
CA GLN A 228 13.83 -11.60 -5.14
C GLN A 228 15.12 -12.06 -5.84
N SER A 229 15.63 -11.26 -6.78
CA SER A 229 16.94 -11.45 -7.42
C SER A 229 18.12 -11.49 -6.42
N ALA A 230 17.89 -11.10 -5.18
CA ALA A 230 18.82 -11.10 -4.07
C ALA A 230 19.49 -12.46 -3.83
N ALA A 231 18.71 -13.54 -3.78
CA ALA A 231 19.25 -14.89 -3.56
C ALA A 231 20.18 -15.32 -4.70
N ALA A 232 19.83 -15.02 -5.95
CA ALA A 232 20.68 -15.31 -7.11
C ALA A 232 22.00 -14.51 -7.06
N ARG A 233 21.94 -13.22 -6.70
CA ARG A 233 23.12 -12.38 -6.52
C ARG A 233 24.06 -12.94 -5.44
N LEU A 234 23.51 -13.27 -4.27
CA LEU A 234 24.31 -13.86 -3.17
C LEU A 234 24.90 -15.23 -3.55
N LYS A 235 24.18 -16.03 -4.33
CA LYS A 235 24.68 -17.32 -4.80
C LYS A 235 25.83 -17.19 -5.81
N LEU A 236 25.86 -16.11 -6.57
CA LEU A 236 27.00 -15.79 -7.46
C LEU A 236 28.23 -15.35 -6.65
N LEU A 237 28.04 -14.54 -5.60
CA LEU A 237 29.12 -14.04 -4.75
C LEU A 237 29.70 -15.15 -3.85
N GLU A 238 28.81 -15.96 -3.26
CA GLU A 238 29.15 -16.98 -2.27
C GLU A 238 28.50 -18.34 -2.63
N PRO A 239 29.00 -19.04 -3.68
CA PRO A 239 28.35 -20.22 -4.25
C PRO A 239 28.26 -21.42 -3.31
N LEU A 240 29.14 -21.50 -2.32
CA LEU A 240 29.19 -22.62 -1.37
C LEU A 240 28.36 -22.41 -0.10
N ARG A 241 27.78 -21.20 0.09
CA ARG A 241 27.00 -20.88 1.28
C ARG A 241 25.54 -21.33 1.15
N GLU A 242 24.97 -21.74 2.26
CA GLU A 242 23.53 -21.98 2.37
C GLU A 242 22.79 -20.64 2.38
N ILE A 243 21.77 -20.50 1.52
CA ILE A 243 20.91 -19.32 1.47
C ILE A 243 19.53 -19.74 1.92
N SER A 244 19.03 -19.09 2.96
CA SER A 244 17.73 -19.36 3.57
C SER A 244 16.82 -18.13 3.49
N ASN A 245 15.50 -18.35 3.58
CA ASN A 245 14.52 -17.28 3.46
C ASN A 245 14.28 -16.57 4.80
N ALA A 246 14.46 -15.24 4.83
CA ALA A 246 14.17 -14.38 5.98
C ALA A 246 12.69 -13.97 6.08
N ALA A 247 11.89 -14.15 5.03
CA ALA A 247 10.56 -13.58 4.89
C ALA A 247 9.63 -13.96 6.06
N SER A 248 9.61 -15.23 6.47
CA SER A 248 8.76 -15.68 7.58
C SER A 248 9.14 -15.04 8.93
N ALA A 249 10.42 -14.85 9.19
CA ALA A 249 10.88 -14.20 10.42
C ALA A 249 10.51 -12.71 10.44
N ILE A 250 10.64 -12.03 9.30
CA ILE A 250 10.25 -10.62 9.17
C ILE A 250 8.72 -10.48 9.23
N ALA A 251 7.97 -11.36 8.57
CA ALA A 251 6.51 -11.36 8.60
C ALA A 251 5.97 -11.44 10.05
N LYS A 252 6.53 -12.31 10.87
CA LYS A 252 6.16 -12.40 12.30
C LYS A 252 6.34 -11.08 13.04
N LEU A 253 7.38 -10.33 12.73
CA LEU A 253 7.60 -9.01 13.35
C LEU A 253 6.60 -7.97 12.80
N ARG A 254 6.30 -8.00 11.49
CA ARG A 254 5.37 -7.06 10.85
C ARG A 254 3.91 -7.29 11.25
N MET A 255 3.53 -8.52 11.59
CA MET A 255 2.15 -8.84 11.96
C MET A 255 1.66 -8.02 13.15
N SER A 256 2.47 -7.86 14.20
CA SER A 256 2.11 -7.08 15.39
C SER A 256 2.68 -5.66 15.28
N LYS A 257 1.81 -4.67 15.19
CA LYS A 257 2.14 -3.26 14.99
C LYS A 257 2.45 -2.56 16.30
N SER A 258 3.48 -1.72 16.30
CA SER A 258 3.75 -0.80 17.42
C SER A 258 2.69 0.31 17.50
N SER A 259 2.68 1.08 18.61
CA SER A 259 1.78 2.24 18.73
C SER A 259 2.01 3.30 17.65
N GLU A 260 3.25 3.48 17.23
CA GLU A 260 3.64 4.42 16.18
C GLU A 260 3.15 3.95 14.79
N GLU A 261 3.28 2.65 14.50
CA GLU A 261 2.74 2.06 13.27
C GLU A 261 1.22 2.19 13.22
N ILE A 262 0.54 1.91 14.33
CA ILE A 262 -0.92 2.07 14.44
C ILE A 262 -1.32 3.53 14.21
N ALA A 263 -0.54 4.50 14.69
CA ALA A 263 -0.81 5.92 14.46
C ALA A 263 -0.64 6.30 12.98
N LEU A 264 0.33 5.72 12.26
CA LEU A 264 0.52 5.94 10.82
C LEU A 264 -0.62 5.31 10.00
N ILE A 265 -1.03 4.08 10.34
CA ILE A 265 -2.19 3.43 9.72
C ILE A 265 -3.47 4.25 10.00
N GLN A 266 -3.65 4.76 11.24
CA GLN A 266 -4.79 5.61 11.57
C GLN A 266 -4.80 6.89 10.71
N ARG A 267 -3.65 7.53 10.49
CA ARG A 267 -3.54 8.70 9.60
C ARG A 267 -3.96 8.37 8.16
N ALA A 268 -3.44 7.28 7.59
CA ALA A 268 -3.83 6.82 6.26
C ALA A 268 -5.34 6.52 6.19
N THR A 269 -5.88 5.91 7.26
CA THR A 269 -7.31 5.65 7.41
C THR A 269 -8.12 6.95 7.44
N ASP A 270 -7.75 7.94 8.27
CA ASP A 270 -8.48 9.21 8.39
C ASP A 270 -8.53 9.96 7.04
N VAL A 271 -7.40 10.02 6.31
CA VAL A 271 -7.36 10.61 4.97
C VAL A 271 -8.23 9.84 3.98
N THR A 272 -8.25 8.50 4.07
CA THR A 272 -9.12 7.64 3.26
C THR A 272 -10.60 7.96 3.51
N LEU A 273 -11.00 8.15 4.78
CA LEU A 273 -12.37 8.54 5.13
C LEU A 273 -12.78 9.87 4.48
N ASP A 274 -11.86 10.85 4.43
CA ASP A 274 -12.12 12.14 3.80
C ASP A 274 -12.28 12.00 2.28
N GLY A 275 -11.46 11.14 1.64
CA GLY A 275 -11.64 10.78 0.23
C GLY A 275 -13.00 10.17 -0.08
N HIS A 276 -13.46 9.23 0.77
CA HIS A 276 -14.80 8.65 0.65
C HIS A 276 -15.91 9.69 0.81
N ARG A 277 -15.80 10.58 1.80
CA ARG A 277 -16.78 11.66 1.99
C ARG A 277 -16.85 12.58 0.76
N ALA A 278 -15.72 12.97 0.19
CA ALA A 278 -15.65 13.77 -1.02
C ALA A 278 -16.28 13.04 -2.22
N ALA A 279 -15.98 11.74 -2.38
CA ALA A 279 -16.58 10.89 -3.41
C ALA A 279 -18.11 10.82 -3.27
N TRP A 280 -18.64 10.66 -2.05
CA TRP A 280 -20.09 10.62 -1.81
C TRP A 280 -20.79 11.92 -2.17
N GLN A 281 -20.17 13.06 -1.85
CA GLN A 281 -20.70 14.38 -2.22
C GLN A 281 -20.73 14.61 -3.72
N ARG A 282 -19.80 13.99 -4.46
CA ARG A 282 -19.68 14.14 -5.92
C ARG A 282 -20.49 13.11 -6.69
N ALA A 283 -20.70 11.90 -6.16
CA ALA A 283 -21.34 10.80 -6.88
C ALA A 283 -22.73 11.17 -7.37
N ALA A 284 -22.92 11.14 -8.69
CA ALA A 284 -24.20 11.47 -9.34
C ALA A 284 -24.37 10.66 -10.63
N PRO A 285 -25.61 10.39 -11.06
CA PRO A 285 -25.87 9.81 -12.35
C PRO A 285 -25.25 10.65 -13.48
N GLY A 286 -24.69 9.97 -14.48
CA GLY A 286 -24.06 10.61 -15.63
C GLY A 286 -22.56 10.86 -15.51
N LEU A 287 -21.98 10.81 -14.31
CA LEU A 287 -20.54 10.83 -14.11
C LEU A 287 -19.93 9.46 -14.42
N TYR A 288 -18.63 9.47 -14.72
CA TYR A 288 -17.86 8.25 -14.93
C TYR A 288 -17.18 7.79 -13.65
N GLU A 289 -16.99 6.49 -13.51
CA GLU A 289 -16.31 5.86 -12.37
C GLU A 289 -14.92 6.47 -12.10
N TYR A 290 -14.12 6.74 -13.17
CA TYR A 290 -12.81 7.39 -13.02
C TYR A 290 -12.86 8.79 -12.43
N GLN A 291 -13.98 9.52 -12.56
CA GLN A 291 -14.11 10.85 -11.98
C GLN A 291 -14.25 10.77 -10.46
N ILE A 292 -14.86 9.70 -9.95
CA ILE A 292 -14.95 9.42 -8.52
C ILE A 292 -13.59 8.98 -7.98
N ALA A 293 -12.90 8.06 -8.69
CA ALA A 293 -11.54 7.65 -8.35
C ALA A 293 -10.58 8.86 -8.27
N ALA A 294 -10.65 9.77 -9.27
CA ALA A 294 -9.83 10.97 -9.31
C ALA A 294 -10.10 11.90 -8.11
N THR A 295 -11.37 12.05 -7.70
CA THR A 295 -11.71 12.86 -6.51
C THR A 295 -11.05 12.33 -5.24
N MET A 296 -11.05 11.02 -5.05
CA MET A 296 -10.43 10.41 -3.87
C MET A 296 -8.91 10.59 -3.90
N THR A 297 -8.29 10.34 -5.05
CA THR A 297 -6.84 10.52 -5.25
C THR A 297 -6.39 11.98 -5.02
N GLU A 298 -7.19 12.96 -5.45
CA GLU A 298 -6.94 14.38 -5.18
C GLU A 298 -6.87 14.67 -3.68
N ILE A 299 -7.85 14.19 -2.89
CA ILE A 299 -7.84 14.35 -1.43
C ILE A 299 -6.62 13.72 -0.78
N PHE A 300 -6.20 12.53 -1.25
CA PHE A 300 -5.01 11.87 -0.72
C PHE A 300 -3.75 12.69 -0.98
N ALA A 301 -3.59 13.18 -2.21
CA ALA A 301 -2.45 14.01 -2.59
C ALA A 301 -2.42 15.36 -1.85
N GLU A 302 -3.56 16.04 -1.72
CA GLU A 302 -3.69 17.30 -0.95
C GLU A 302 -3.38 17.11 0.54
N SER A 303 -3.67 15.92 1.07
CA SER A 303 -3.36 15.55 2.45
C SER A 303 -1.89 15.15 2.68
N GLY A 304 -1.07 15.15 1.60
CA GLY A 304 0.35 14.84 1.65
C GLY A 304 0.65 13.34 1.77
N CYS A 305 -0.27 12.47 1.34
CA CYS A 305 -0.01 11.05 1.16
C CYS A 305 0.72 10.81 -0.16
N GLU A 306 1.60 9.82 -0.19
CA GLU A 306 2.49 9.59 -1.32
C GLU A 306 1.76 9.05 -2.54
N ARG A 307 0.75 8.20 -2.31
CA ARG A 307 0.00 7.51 -3.37
C ARG A 307 -1.31 6.90 -2.86
N ASN A 308 -2.08 6.32 -3.77
CA ASN A 308 -3.08 5.33 -3.43
C ASN A 308 -2.38 4.05 -2.93
N ALA A 309 -2.93 3.38 -1.91
CA ALA A 309 -2.40 2.12 -1.38
C ALA A 309 -2.46 0.98 -2.44
N TYR A 310 -3.41 1.09 -3.36
CA TYR A 310 -3.61 0.18 -4.50
C TYR A 310 -4.36 0.92 -5.62
N SER A 311 -4.47 0.29 -6.80
CA SER A 311 -5.26 0.86 -7.90
C SER A 311 -6.71 1.04 -7.48
N PRO A 312 -7.30 2.23 -7.59
CA PRO A 312 -8.69 2.48 -7.22
C PRO A 312 -9.66 1.50 -7.88
N ILE A 313 -10.55 0.92 -7.09
CA ILE A 313 -11.64 0.06 -7.52
C ILE A 313 -12.93 0.84 -7.35
N VAL A 314 -13.49 1.32 -8.47
CA VAL A 314 -14.74 2.10 -8.48
C VAL A 314 -15.67 1.48 -9.50
N GLY A 315 -16.57 0.61 -9.04
CA GLY A 315 -17.46 -0.18 -9.90
C GLY A 315 -18.92 0.16 -9.69
N SER A 316 -19.62 0.58 -10.76
CA SER A 316 -21.05 0.90 -10.73
C SER A 316 -21.90 -0.17 -11.43
N GLY A 317 -23.08 -0.44 -10.89
CA GLY A 317 -24.03 -1.42 -11.46
C GLY A 317 -23.36 -2.75 -11.80
N PRO A 318 -23.29 -3.18 -13.08
CA PRO A 318 -22.70 -4.46 -13.47
C PRO A 318 -21.20 -4.58 -13.14
N ASN A 319 -20.46 -3.47 -12.95
CA ASN A 319 -19.06 -3.50 -12.58
C ASN A 319 -18.84 -3.73 -11.08
N SER A 320 -19.84 -3.50 -10.25
CA SER A 320 -19.76 -3.71 -8.80
C SER A 320 -19.56 -5.18 -8.42
N VAL A 321 -19.85 -6.11 -9.31
CA VAL A 321 -19.72 -7.56 -9.05
C VAL A 321 -18.31 -8.10 -9.28
N TYR A 322 -17.40 -7.30 -9.84
CA TYR A 322 -16.00 -7.70 -10.07
C TYR A 322 -15.12 -7.22 -8.93
N LEU A 323 -14.43 -8.14 -8.26
CA LEU A 323 -13.72 -7.90 -7.00
C LEU A 323 -12.64 -6.80 -7.11
N HIS A 324 -11.81 -6.85 -8.16
CA HIS A 324 -10.70 -5.91 -8.39
C HIS A 324 -10.88 -5.13 -9.70
N TYR A 325 -12.08 -4.56 -9.91
CA TYR A 325 -12.37 -3.76 -11.09
C TYR A 325 -11.67 -2.39 -11.02
N SER A 326 -10.53 -2.25 -11.66
CA SER A 326 -9.70 -1.03 -11.65
C SER A 326 -9.78 -0.21 -12.95
N ARG A 327 -10.54 -0.67 -13.96
CA ARG A 327 -10.68 0.06 -15.23
C ARG A 327 -11.42 1.39 -15.07
N ASN A 328 -12.41 1.44 -14.18
CA ASN A 328 -13.16 2.64 -13.80
C ASN A 328 -13.71 3.44 -15.00
N SER A 329 -14.19 2.78 -16.04
CA SER A 329 -14.47 3.44 -17.33
C SER A 329 -15.95 3.60 -17.67
N ARG A 330 -16.84 3.07 -16.83
CA ARG A 330 -18.27 3.10 -17.10
C ARG A 330 -18.90 4.42 -16.62
N ARG A 331 -19.91 4.89 -17.34
CA ARG A 331 -20.79 5.97 -16.92
C ARG A 331 -21.84 5.40 -15.96
N MET A 332 -21.99 6.03 -14.80
CA MET A 332 -22.94 5.62 -13.75
C MET A 332 -24.36 6.00 -14.12
N ASP A 333 -25.31 5.08 -13.92
CA ASP A 333 -26.74 5.31 -14.14
C ASP A 333 -27.49 5.45 -12.79
N ALA A 334 -28.62 6.18 -12.84
CA ALA A 334 -29.47 6.33 -11.64
C ALA A 334 -30.06 4.98 -11.21
N GLY A 335 -30.13 4.74 -9.91
CA GLY A 335 -30.71 3.52 -9.33
C GLY A 335 -29.77 2.33 -9.26
N GLU A 336 -28.49 2.50 -9.64
CA GLU A 336 -27.43 1.50 -9.45
C GLU A 336 -26.75 1.64 -8.10
N VAL A 337 -25.98 0.63 -7.72
CA VAL A 337 -24.99 0.74 -6.64
C VAL A 337 -23.65 1.21 -7.23
N LEU A 338 -22.88 1.93 -6.42
CA LEU A 338 -21.47 2.28 -6.64
C LEU A 338 -20.65 1.71 -5.50
N LEU A 339 -19.86 0.68 -5.81
CA LEU A 339 -18.89 0.12 -4.91
C LEU A 339 -17.57 0.89 -5.10
N MET A 340 -17.03 1.43 -4.02
CA MET A 340 -15.76 2.15 -4.00
C MET A 340 -14.85 1.48 -2.98
N ASP A 341 -13.75 0.92 -3.46
CA ASP A 341 -12.68 0.32 -2.69
C ASP A 341 -11.39 1.04 -3.07
N VAL A 342 -11.06 2.04 -2.25
CA VAL A 342 -9.98 3.00 -2.53
C VAL A 342 -9.44 3.52 -1.22
N ALA A 343 -8.11 3.44 -1.05
CA ALA A 343 -7.47 3.95 0.14
C ALA A 343 -6.13 4.64 -0.13
N ALA A 344 -5.70 5.47 0.83
CA ALA A 344 -4.44 6.18 0.81
C ALA A 344 -3.30 5.36 1.42
N GLU A 345 -2.09 5.60 0.94
CA GLU A 345 -0.83 5.24 1.60
C GLU A 345 -0.13 6.52 2.04
N CYS A 346 0.06 6.65 3.35
CA CYS A 346 0.67 7.84 3.94
C CYS A 346 1.86 7.43 4.83
N SER A 347 3.01 8.06 4.61
CA SER A 347 4.28 7.73 5.29
C SER A 347 4.64 6.25 5.19
N GLY A 348 4.36 5.65 4.02
CA GLY A 348 4.60 4.25 3.71
C GLY A 348 3.62 3.26 4.33
N TYR A 349 2.60 3.71 5.08
CA TYR A 349 1.58 2.82 5.65
C TYR A 349 0.26 2.94 4.90
N ALA A 350 -0.30 1.80 4.55
CA ALA A 350 -1.55 1.68 3.82
C ALA A 350 -2.78 1.76 4.74
N SER A 351 -3.91 2.19 4.17
CA SER A 351 -5.25 1.89 4.65
C SER A 351 -5.96 1.00 3.64
N ASP A 352 -7.15 0.49 4.01
CA ASP A 352 -8.01 -0.29 3.13
C ASP A 352 -9.48 -0.14 3.54
N ILE A 353 -10.29 0.45 2.67
CA ILE A 353 -11.69 0.75 3.00
C ILE A 353 -12.56 0.61 1.76
N THR A 354 -13.59 -0.21 1.88
CA THR A 354 -14.68 -0.28 0.90
C THR A 354 -15.99 0.26 1.45
N ARG A 355 -16.67 1.06 0.64
CA ARG A 355 -18.08 1.42 0.85
C ARG A 355 -18.88 1.26 -0.44
N THR A 356 -20.10 0.81 -0.30
CA THR A 356 -21.08 0.74 -1.39
C THR A 356 -22.20 1.74 -1.12
N ILE A 357 -22.52 2.60 -2.10
CA ILE A 357 -23.56 3.63 -1.99
C ILE A 357 -24.53 3.55 -3.17
N PRO A 358 -25.76 4.07 -3.06
CA PRO A 358 -26.70 4.14 -4.18
C PRO A 358 -26.40 5.34 -5.08
N VAL A 359 -26.30 5.13 -6.39
CA VAL A 359 -26.22 6.20 -7.38
C VAL A 359 -27.59 6.89 -7.49
N GLY A 360 -27.65 8.18 -7.12
CA GLY A 360 -28.90 8.93 -7.07
C GLY A 360 -29.53 9.02 -5.67
N GLY A 361 -28.81 8.58 -4.64
CA GLY A 361 -29.07 8.90 -3.24
C GLY A 361 -29.98 7.93 -2.48
N LYS A 362 -30.59 6.92 -3.14
CA LYS A 362 -31.44 5.93 -2.45
C LYS A 362 -31.21 4.53 -3.01
N PHE A 363 -31.07 3.56 -2.12
CA PHE A 363 -31.08 2.15 -2.45
C PHE A 363 -32.50 1.70 -2.90
N THR A 364 -32.56 0.81 -3.86
CA THR A 364 -33.78 0.03 -4.09
C THR A 364 -34.01 -0.93 -2.92
N ALA A 365 -35.23 -1.46 -2.77
CA ALA A 365 -35.52 -2.41 -1.70
C ALA A 365 -34.60 -3.64 -1.72
N ARG A 366 -34.28 -4.15 -2.93
CA ARG A 366 -33.38 -5.31 -3.10
C ARG A 366 -31.93 -4.98 -2.78
N GLN A 367 -31.42 -3.84 -3.25
CA GLN A 367 -30.08 -3.37 -2.91
C GLN A 367 -29.90 -3.19 -1.40
N LYS A 368 -30.92 -2.61 -0.74
CA LYS A 368 -30.92 -2.41 0.71
C LYS A 368 -30.92 -3.73 1.47
N GLU A 369 -31.73 -4.70 1.03
CA GLU A 369 -31.74 -6.06 1.59
C GLU A 369 -30.35 -6.71 1.55
N ILE A 370 -29.69 -6.71 0.37
CA ILE A 370 -28.35 -7.27 0.21
C ILE A 370 -27.33 -6.50 1.06
N TYR A 371 -27.42 -5.17 1.06
CA TYR A 371 -26.54 -4.30 1.86
C TYR A 371 -26.64 -4.61 3.36
N GLU A 372 -27.85 -4.72 3.90
CA GLU A 372 -28.11 -5.02 5.31
C GLU A 372 -27.60 -6.41 5.71
N ILE A 373 -27.64 -7.40 4.80
CA ILE A 373 -27.06 -8.72 5.04
C ILE A 373 -25.52 -8.65 5.12
N VAL A 374 -24.88 -7.92 4.21
CA VAL A 374 -23.42 -7.71 4.25
C VAL A 374 -23.00 -6.96 5.52
N LEU A 375 -23.73 -5.90 5.87
CA LEU A 375 -23.48 -5.13 7.11
C LEU A 375 -23.65 -6.01 8.36
N GLY A 376 -24.67 -6.85 8.39
CA GLY A 376 -24.90 -7.79 9.50
C GLY A 376 -23.76 -8.80 9.62
N ALA A 377 -23.27 -9.33 8.50
CA ALA A 377 -22.12 -10.23 8.46
C ALA A 377 -20.83 -9.56 8.95
N GLN A 378 -20.60 -8.32 8.52
CA GLN A 378 -19.45 -7.53 8.98
C GLN A 378 -19.51 -7.26 10.48
N ASN A 379 -20.66 -6.83 10.98
CA ASN A 379 -20.86 -6.58 12.41
C ASN A 379 -20.66 -7.85 13.25
N ALA A 380 -21.16 -9.02 12.79
CA ALA A 380 -20.95 -10.29 13.45
C ALA A 380 -19.48 -10.69 13.49
N ALA A 381 -18.75 -10.50 12.38
CA ALA A 381 -17.34 -10.80 12.29
C ALA A 381 -16.51 -9.87 13.20
N ILE A 382 -16.75 -8.54 13.16
CA ILE A 382 -16.05 -7.56 14.01
C ILE A 382 -16.29 -7.86 15.49
N ALA A 383 -17.52 -8.20 15.87
CA ALA A 383 -17.86 -8.57 17.26
C ALA A 383 -17.15 -9.85 17.73
N ALA A 384 -16.78 -10.74 16.79
CA ALA A 384 -16.04 -11.98 17.08
C ALA A 384 -14.51 -11.79 17.09
N VAL A 385 -13.99 -10.65 16.63
CA VAL A 385 -12.53 -10.39 16.63
C VAL A 385 -12.00 -10.36 18.05
N LYS A 386 -11.03 -11.22 18.32
CA LYS A 386 -10.26 -11.28 19.57
C LYS A 386 -9.00 -12.11 19.36
N PRO A 387 -8.01 -12.03 20.25
CA PRO A 387 -6.87 -12.95 20.22
C PRO A 387 -7.30 -14.42 20.16
N GLY A 388 -6.59 -15.21 19.36
CA GLY A 388 -6.89 -16.62 19.14
C GLY A 388 -7.87 -16.93 17.99
N MET A 389 -8.58 -15.96 17.44
CA MET A 389 -9.33 -16.13 16.16
C MET A 389 -8.37 -16.14 14.97
N THR A 390 -8.83 -16.60 13.80
CA THR A 390 -8.02 -16.58 12.55
C THR A 390 -8.82 -16.03 11.37
N LEU A 391 -8.10 -15.61 10.33
CA LEU A 391 -8.69 -15.26 9.01
C LEU A 391 -8.86 -16.48 8.09
N SER A 392 -8.25 -17.61 8.44
CA SER A 392 -8.30 -18.84 7.62
C SER A 392 -9.74 -19.35 7.43
N LYS A 393 -10.11 -19.70 6.18
CA LYS A 393 -11.43 -20.24 5.86
C LYS A 393 -11.72 -21.59 6.52
N SER A 394 -10.69 -22.40 6.74
CA SER A 394 -10.83 -23.80 7.19
C SER A 394 -10.67 -24.00 8.69
N ALA A 395 -10.22 -22.99 9.43
CA ALA A 395 -10.00 -23.13 10.86
C ALA A 395 -11.31 -23.16 11.66
N PRO A 396 -11.38 -23.87 12.79
CA PRO A 396 -12.59 -23.92 13.62
C PRO A 396 -12.92 -22.58 14.30
N ASN A 397 -11.91 -21.75 14.53
CA ASN A 397 -11.99 -20.39 15.11
C ASN A 397 -11.92 -19.30 14.04
N SER A 398 -12.52 -19.54 12.88
CA SER A 398 -12.48 -18.68 11.70
C SER A 398 -13.46 -17.51 11.79
N LEU A 399 -12.95 -16.28 11.62
CA LEU A 399 -13.79 -15.10 11.41
C LEU A 399 -14.54 -15.16 10.07
N TYR A 400 -13.89 -15.73 9.02
CA TYR A 400 -14.55 -15.98 7.74
C TYR A 400 -15.83 -16.82 7.92
N LYS A 401 -15.75 -17.88 8.73
CA LYS A 401 -16.91 -18.74 8.98
C LYS A 401 -18.06 -18.00 9.65
N VAL A 402 -17.77 -17.07 10.57
CA VAL A 402 -18.78 -16.22 11.21
C VAL A 402 -19.53 -15.39 10.16
N ALA A 403 -18.82 -14.68 9.28
CA ALA A 403 -19.43 -13.89 8.22
C ALA A 403 -20.16 -14.74 7.20
N TYR A 404 -19.57 -15.86 6.77
CA TYR A 404 -20.16 -16.77 5.80
C TYR A 404 -21.48 -17.39 6.32
N ASP A 405 -21.51 -17.88 7.56
CA ASP A 405 -22.71 -18.48 8.15
C ASP A 405 -23.81 -17.42 8.30
N TYR A 406 -23.46 -16.18 8.63
CA TYR A 406 -24.42 -15.08 8.65
C TYR A 406 -25.03 -14.85 7.27
N ILE A 407 -24.22 -14.62 6.23
CA ILE A 407 -24.69 -14.43 4.84
C ILE A 407 -25.52 -15.64 4.37
N ASN A 408 -25.05 -16.84 4.64
CA ASN A 408 -25.69 -18.08 4.16
C ASN A 408 -27.01 -18.39 4.87
N SER A 409 -27.28 -17.77 6.03
CA SER A 409 -28.55 -17.93 6.78
C SER A 409 -29.56 -16.79 6.55
N HIS A 410 -29.16 -15.71 5.87
CA HIS A 410 -30.03 -14.56 5.64
C HIS A 410 -30.23 -14.31 4.13
N GLY A 411 -31.48 -14.08 3.75
CA GLY A 411 -31.86 -13.79 2.37
C GLY A 411 -31.69 -14.95 1.39
N LYS A 412 -32.13 -14.73 0.18
CA LYS A 412 -32.09 -15.68 -0.94
C LYS A 412 -31.87 -14.91 -2.25
N ASP A 413 -31.33 -15.61 -3.26
CA ASP A 413 -31.28 -15.10 -4.63
C ASP A 413 -32.63 -15.20 -5.34
N LEU A 414 -32.68 -14.81 -6.61
CA LEU A 414 -33.90 -14.85 -7.44
C LEU A 414 -34.40 -16.28 -7.69
N HIS A 415 -33.58 -17.29 -7.44
CA HIS A 415 -33.91 -18.71 -7.59
C HIS A 415 -34.32 -19.38 -6.26
N GLY A 416 -34.34 -18.61 -5.17
CA GLY A 416 -34.64 -19.10 -3.84
C GLY A 416 -33.49 -19.81 -3.14
N GLU A 417 -32.26 -19.71 -3.66
CA GLU A 417 -31.04 -20.30 -3.09
C GLU A 417 -30.36 -19.36 -2.10
N ARG A 418 -29.57 -19.94 -1.21
CA ARG A 418 -28.85 -19.19 -0.17
C ARG A 418 -27.71 -18.35 -0.75
N LEU A 419 -27.46 -17.17 -0.14
CA LEU A 419 -26.52 -16.16 -0.64
C LEU A 419 -25.04 -16.48 -0.37
N GLY A 420 -24.72 -17.49 0.44
CA GLY A 420 -23.32 -17.84 0.75
C GLY A 420 -22.44 -18.12 -0.47
N LYS A 421 -23.04 -18.61 -1.58
CA LYS A 421 -22.31 -18.87 -2.85
C LYS A 421 -21.79 -17.60 -3.53
N TYR A 422 -22.34 -16.44 -3.19
CA TYR A 422 -21.93 -15.15 -3.71
C TYR A 422 -20.88 -14.43 -2.86
N PHE A 423 -20.47 -15.01 -1.71
CA PHE A 423 -19.32 -14.56 -0.93
C PHE A 423 -18.07 -15.36 -1.35
N THR A 424 -17.37 -14.88 -2.36
CA THR A 424 -16.38 -15.66 -3.12
C THR A 424 -14.94 -15.49 -2.68
N HIS A 425 -14.61 -14.46 -1.87
CA HIS A 425 -13.25 -14.15 -1.39
C HIS A 425 -13.03 -14.46 0.11
N GLY A 426 -11.88 -14.11 0.66
CA GLY A 426 -11.58 -14.16 2.10
C GLY A 426 -12.36 -13.11 2.88
N LEU A 427 -12.33 -13.20 4.21
CA LEU A 427 -12.94 -12.16 5.04
C LEU A 427 -12.06 -10.91 5.18
N GLY A 428 -10.75 -11.06 4.99
CA GLY A 428 -9.81 -9.98 5.17
C GLY A 428 -8.36 -10.46 5.18
N HIS A 429 -7.46 -9.51 5.37
CA HIS A 429 -6.01 -9.68 5.39
C HIS A 429 -5.37 -8.71 6.39
N HIS A 430 -4.08 -8.86 6.64
CA HIS A 430 -3.32 -7.87 7.43
C HIS A 430 -3.07 -6.61 6.62
N VAL A 431 -3.01 -5.46 7.29
CA VAL A 431 -2.68 -4.13 6.73
C VAL A 431 -1.48 -3.55 7.45
N GLY A 432 -0.58 -2.91 6.72
CA GLY A 432 0.62 -2.28 7.27
C GLY A 432 1.38 -1.46 6.26
N LEU A 433 2.68 -1.76 6.06
CA LEU A 433 3.49 -1.17 4.99
C LEU A 433 3.03 -1.60 3.59
N ASP A 434 2.41 -2.74 3.50
CA ASP A 434 1.71 -3.19 2.30
C ASP A 434 0.21 -3.26 2.61
N VAL A 435 -0.64 -3.01 1.60
CA VAL A 435 -2.09 -3.18 1.78
C VAL A 435 -2.41 -4.63 2.15
N HIS A 436 -1.85 -5.60 1.43
CA HIS A 436 -1.79 -7.00 1.83
C HIS A 436 -0.48 -7.25 2.57
N ASP A 437 -0.46 -6.93 3.87
CA ASP A 437 0.76 -6.93 4.67
C ASP A 437 1.29 -8.34 4.91
N ALA A 438 2.62 -8.42 5.11
CA ALA A 438 3.31 -9.66 5.41
C ALA A 438 2.66 -10.37 6.61
N SER A 439 2.23 -11.62 6.42
CA SER A 439 1.45 -12.37 7.40
C SER A 439 1.52 -13.87 7.20
N ASP A 440 1.04 -14.60 8.20
CA ASP A 440 0.64 -16.00 8.12
C ASP A 440 -0.88 -16.08 8.34
N PRO A 441 -1.69 -16.29 7.29
CA PRO A 441 -3.15 -16.32 7.42
C PRO A 441 -3.67 -17.45 8.33
N SER A 442 -2.85 -18.48 8.61
CA SER A 442 -3.18 -19.58 9.51
C SER A 442 -2.88 -19.26 10.98
N ALA A 443 -2.03 -18.26 11.22
CA ALA A 443 -1.68 -17.87 12.58
C ALA A 443 -2.90 -17.29 13.32
N PRO A 444 -3.03 -17.57 14.62
CA PRO A 444 -4.04 -16.93 15.45
C PRO A 444 -3.76 -15.42 15.56
N LEU A 445 -4.81 -14.63 15.54
CA LEU A 445 -4.73 -13.20 15.77
C LEU A 445 -4.23 -12.90 17.18
N GLU A 446 -3.40 -11.86 17.30
CA GLU A 446 -2.85 -11.35 18.54
C GLU A 446 -3.14 -9.85 18.69
N ALA A 447 -3.09 -9.35 19.91
CA ALA A 447 -3.22 -7.91 20.16
C ALA A 447 -2.09 -7.14 19.47
N GLY A 448 -2.44 -6.01 18.83
CA GLY A 448 -1.53 -5.22 18.01
C GLY A 448 -1.58 -5.55 16.51
N MET A 449 -2.23 -6.64 16.10
CA MET A 449 -2.46 -6.92 14.69
C MET A 449 -3.54 -5.99 14.12
N VAL A 450 -3.34 -5.52 12.89
CA VAL A 450 -4.31 -4.71 12.14
C VAL A 450 -4.73 -5.51 10.91
N ILE A 451 -6.04 -5.68 10.75
CA ILE A 451 -6.65 -6.49 9.69
C ILE A 451 -7.80 -5.74 9.03
N THR A 452 -8.17 -6.15 7.82
CA THR A 452 -9.47 -5.79 7.22
C THR A 452 -10.57 -6.74 7.68
N VAL A 453 -11.81 -6.27 7.65
CA VAL A 453 -13.03 -7.08 7.77
C VAL A 453 -14.00 -6.63 6.68
N GLU A 454 -14.07 -7.41 5.61
CA GLU A 454 -14.61 -6.98 4.30
C GLU A 454 -15.58 -8.00 3.66
N PRO A 455 -16.61 -8.50 4.33
CA PRO A 455 -17.54 -9.40 3.67
C PRO A 455 -18.23 -8.73 2.48
N GLY A 456 -18.54 -9.52 1.44
CA GLY A 456 -19.23 -9.04 0.25
C GLY A 456 -20.19 -10.06 -0.34
N ILE A 457 -21.18 -9.58 -1.06
CA ILE A 457 -22.12 -10.36 -1.87
C ILE A 457 -22.14 -9.80 -3.29
N TYR A 458 -21.90 -10.65 -4.28
CA TYR A 458 -21.78 -10.27 -5.69
C TYR A 458 -22.71 -11.12 -6.53
N ILE A 459 -23.82 -10.53 -7.02
CA ILE A 459 -24.88 -11.20 -7.77
C ILE A 459 -24.90 -10.66 -9.21
N PRO A 460 -24.22 -11.32 -10.17
CA PRO A 460 -24.13 -10.82 -11.55
C PRO A 460 -25.50 -10.67 -12.22
N GLU A 461 -26.41 -11.58 -11.97
CA GLU A 461 -27.76 -11.61 -12.56
C GLU A 461 -28.60 -10.40 -12.15
N GLU A 462 -28.27 -9.81 -10.98
CA GLU A 462 -28.97 -8.63 -10.45
C GLU A 462 -28.15 -7.33 -10.66
N ASN A 463 -26.92 -7.41 -11.17
CA ASN A 463 -25.96 -6.30 -11.23
C ASN A 463 -25.73 -5.63 -9.86
N ILE A 464 -25.75 -6.43 -8.79
CA ILE A 464 -25.57 -5.97 -7.43
C ILE A 464 -24.31 -6.57 -6.83
N GLY A 465 -23.30 -5.74 -6.61
CA GLY A 465 -22.14 -6.03 -5.80
C GLY A 465 -22.10 -5.11 -4.57
N VAL A 466 -22.03 -5.70 -3.39
CA VAL A 466 -21.90 -4.97 -2.13
C VAL A 466 -20.73 -5.52 -1.35
N ARG A 467 -19.76 -4.68 -1.00
CA ARG A 467 -18.71 -4.91 -0.02
C ARG A 467 -18.72 -3.77 0.99
N ILE A 468 -18.55 -4.11 2.26
CA ILE A 468 -18.39 -3.14 3.36
C ILE A 468 -17.15 -3.57 4.12
N GLU A 469 -16.15 -2.70 4.15
CA GLU A 469 -14.84 -3.00 4.70
C GLU A 469 -14.37 -1.94 5.68
N ASP A 470 -13.80 -2.40 6.77
CA ASP A 470 -13.17 -1.58 7.78
C ASP A 470 -11.79 -2.09 8.16
N VAL A 471 -10.89 -1.17 8.47
CA VAL A 471 -9.61 -1.46 9.13
C VAL A 471 -9.85 -1.65 10.62
N VAL A 472 -9.40 -2.78 11.14
CA VAL A 472 -9.68 -3.23 12.52
C VAL A 472 -8.40 -3.57 13.26
N LEU A 473 -8.14 -2.89 14.36
CA LEU A 473 -7.08 -3.23 15.31
C LEU A 473 -7.57 -4.30 16.28
N VAL A 474 -6.86 -5.41 16.33
CA VAL A 474 -7.06 -6.45 17.36
C VAL A 474 -6.51 -5.96 18.68
N THR A 475 -7.33 -5.92 19.71
CA THR A 475 -6.94 -5.56 21.07
C THR A 475 -6.94 -6.78 22.01
N GLY A 476 -6.39 -6.65 23.19
CA GLY A 476 -6.41 -7.74 24.19
C GLY A 476 -7.82 -8.19 24.60
N GLN A 477 -8.84 -7.37 24.32
CA GLN A 477 -10.23 -7.63 24.74
C GLN A 477 -11.22 -7.72 23.58
N GLY A 478 -10.79 -7.54 22.33
CA GLY A 478 -11.67 -7.53 21.15
C GLY A 478 -11.14 -6.67 20.00
N ALA A 479 -12.04 -5.94 19.35
CA ALA A 479 -11.75 -5.11 18.18
C ALA A 479 -11.83 -3.62 18.49
N LYS A 480 -10.96 -2.82 17.84
CA LYS A 480 -11.13 -1.38 17.67
C LYS A 480 -11.19 -1.09 16.17
N VAL A 481 -12.33 -0.59 15.69
CA VAL A 481 -12.49 -0.18 14.29
C VAL A 481 -11.80 1.17 14.09
N LEU A 482 -10.71 1.21 13.31
CA LEU A 482 -9.95 2.43 13.04
C LEU A 482 -10.70 3.35 12.06
N SER A 483 -11.52 2.78 11.19
CA SER A 483 -12.35 3.46 10.18
C SER A 483 -13.78 3.81 10.66
N ALA A 484 -14.06 3.76 11.96
CA ALA A 484 -15.39 3.99 12.52
C ALA A 484 -16.00 5.37 12.19
N GLY A 485 -15.18 6.34 11.77
CA GLY A 485 -15.62 7.68 11.40
C GLY A 485 -16.43 7.77 10.09
N LEU A 486 -16.51 6.69 9.28
CA LEU A 486 -17.29 6.65 8.04
C LEU A 486 -18.54 5.79 8.23
N PRO A 487 -19.75 6.32 8.03
CA PRO A 487 -20.99 5.59 8.22
C PRO A 487 -21.08 4.28 7.42
N ARG A 488 -21.74 3.29 8.03
CA ARG A 488 -22.06 2.00 7.41
C ARG A 488 -23.56 1.74 7.35
N ASP A 489 -24.35 2.45 8.16
CA ASP A 489 -25.82 2.32 8.15
C ASP A 489 -26.37 2.87 6.84
N PRO A 490 -27.20 2.09 6.10
CA PRO A 490 -27.74 2.54 4.82
C PRO A 490 -28.63 3.77 4.93
N GLY A 491 -29.33 3.97 6.04
CA GLY A 491 -30.17 5.15 6.27
C GLY A 491 -29.33 6.41 6.52
N GLU A 492 -28.21 6.28 7.23
CA GLU A 492 -27.25 7.38 7.41
C GLU A 492 -26.59 7.77 6.07
N ILE A 493 -26.21 6.78 5.26
CA ILE A 493 -25.66 6.99 3.92
C ILE A 493 -26.66 7.74 3.05
N GLU A 494 -27.90 7.26 2.95
CA GLU A 494 -28.97 7.92 2.17
C GLU A 494 -29.21 9.37 2.64
N LYS A 495 -29.17 9.62 3.94
CA LYS A 495 -29.32 10.96 4.51
C LYS A 495 -28.18 11.88 4.09
N LEU A 496 -26.93 11.42 4.15
CA LEU A 496 -25.76 12.19 3.75
C LEU A 496 -25.76 12.52 2.25
N LEU A 497 -26.12 11.55 1.42
CA LEU A 497 -26.27 11.73 -0.03
C LEU A 497 -27.40 12.72 -0.39
N GLY A 498 -28.50 12.68 0.34
CA GLY A 498 -29.64 13.59 0.13
C GLY A 498 -29.39 15.05 0.54
N THR A 499 -28.32 15.31 1.31
CA THR A 499 -27.92 16.69 1.70
C THR A 499 -26.84 17.27 0.77
N ALA A 500 -26.26 16.47 -0.13
CA ALA A 500 -25.30 16.95 -1.11
C ALA A 500 -25.99 17.91 -2.10
N ALA A 501 -25.44 19.12 -2.24
CA ALA A 501 -25.92 20.07 -3.24
C ALA A 501 -25.72 19.44 -4.65
N PRO A 502 -26.66 19.66 -5.60
CA PRO A 502 -26.50 19.15 -6.96
C PRO A 502 -25.17 19.65 -7.53
N ALA A 503 -24.37 18.73 -8.06
CA ALA A 503 -23.09 19.05 -8.68
C ALA A 503 -23.31 20.16 -9.72
N ARG A 504 -22.60 21.29 -9.55
CA ARG A 504 -22.55 22.31 -10.59
C ARG A 504 -21.69 21.74 -11.71
N HIS A 505 -22.32 21.52 -12.88
CA HIS A 505 -21.69 21.09 -14.13
C HIS A 505 -20.74 22.14 -14.67
#